data_79ba8c9055b49ef039e1952e5a5676f2
#
_entry.id   79ba8c9055b49ef039e1952e5a5676f2
#
_cell.length_a   1.000
_cell.length_b   1.000
_cell.length_c   1.000
_cell.angle_alpha   90.00
_cell.angle_beta   90.00
_cell.angle_gamma   90.00
#
_symmetry.space_group_name_H-M   'P 1'
#
loop_
_entity.id
_entity.type
_entity.pdbx_description
1 polymer ?
#
loop_
_entity_poly.entity_id
_entity_poly.type
_entity_poly.pdbx_seq_one_letter_code
_entity_poly.pdbx_strand_id
1 'polypeptide(L)'
;MRTSVAVLGVSVLVAAAFVAGAYMGSVRGWGTGTVTARLVNESGRPIRALTIEFRSCGAQGVAVAGSLAPGETRVVRYTVCGEGSYSVHAAFEDGRVLQGREGYVETGYRSVDVISADAISSVQHFY
;
A
#
# COMPACT_ATOMS: atom_id res chain seq x y z
N MET A 1 -10.80 -3.31 -52.27
CA MET A 1 -9.43 -3.31 -51.75
C MET A 1 -9.11 -2.13 -50.80
N ARG A 2 -9.60 -0.93 -51.02
CA ARG A 2 -9.38 0.24 -50.17
C ARG A 2 -10.06 0.16 -48.77
N THR A 3 -11.23 -0.45 -48.66
CA THR A 3 -12.01 -0.63 -47.44
C THR A 3 -11.35 -1.62 -46.46
N SER A 4 -10.73 -2.68 -46.95
CA SER A 4 -10.09 -3.70 -46.11
C SER A 4 -8.83 -3.19 -45.40
N VAL A 5 -8.06 -2.30 -46.02
CA VAL A 5 -6.85 -1.69 -45.43
C VAL A 5 -7.23 -0.70 -44.33
N ALA A 6 -8.31 0.07 -44.52
CA ALA A 6 -8.79 1.02 -43.51
C ALA A 6 -9.30 0.32 -42.25
N VAL A 7 -10.04 -0.79 -42.40
CA VAL A 7 -10.53 -1.59 -41.26
C VAL A 7 -9.36 -2.21 -40.49
N LEU A 8 -8.36 -2.73 -41.17
CA LEU A 8 -7.18 -3.30 -40.55
C LEU A 8 -6.39 -2.24 -39.75
N GLY A 9 -6.22 -1.04 -40.32
CA GLY A 9 -5.53 0.07 -39.65
C GLY A 9 -6.21 0.52 -38.35
N VAL A 10 -7.55 0.63 -38.38
CA VAL A 10 -8.32 1.00 -37.18
C VAL A 10 -8.22 -0.07 -36.09
N SER A 11 -8.30 -1.35 -36.46
CA SER A 11 -8.20 -2.46 -35.50
C SER A 11 -6.83 -2.51 -34.80
N VAL A 12 -5.75 -2.24 -35.52
CA VAL A 12 -4.40 -2.19 -34.96
C VAL A 12 -4.24 -1.01 -34.00
N LEU A 13 -4.79 0.16 -34.35
CA LEU A 13 -4.75 1.34 -33.48
C LEU A 13 -5.53 1.14 -32.18
N VAL A 14 -6.72 0.52 -32.25
CA VAL A 14 -7.52 0.21 -31.06
C VAL A 14 -6.80 -0.80 -30.16
N ALA A 15 -6.21 -1.84 -30.73
CA ALA A 15 -5.45 -2.82 -29.97
C ALA A 15 -4.22 -2.20 -29.29
N ALA A 16 -3.48 -1.35 -29.99
CA ALA A 16 -2.33 -0.64 -29.43
C ALA A 16 -2.73 0.32 -28.31
N ALA A 17 -3.82 1.05 -28.44
CA ALA A 17 -4.34 1.93 -27.40
C ALA A 17 -4.79 1.14 -26.14
N PHE A 18 -5.42 -0.02 -26.34
CA PHE A 18 -5.83 -0.89 -25.24
C PHE A 18 -4.62 -1.46 -24.48
N VAL A 19 -3.61 -1.94 -25.19
CA VAL A 19 -2.37 -2.45 -24.56
C VAL A 19 -1.63 -1.34 -23.81
N ALA A 20 -1.51 -0.15 -24.40
CA ALA A 20 -0.89 1.00 -23.75
C ALA A 20 -1.68 1.44 -22.49
N GLY A 21 -2.99 1.45 -22.56
CA GLY A 21 -3.87 1.76 -21.43
C GLY A 21 -3.74 0.73 -20.30
N ALA A 22 -3.71 -0.55 -20.62
CA ALA A 22 -3.53 -1.63 -19.65
C ALA A 22 -2.12 -1.58 -18.99
N TYR A 23 -1.09 -1.29 -19.78
CA TYR A 23 0.27 -1.11 -19.27
C TYR A 23 0.37 0.10 -18.32
N MET A 24 -0.17 1.25 -18.70
CA MET A 24 -0.18 2.45 -17.86
C MET A 24 -0.99 2.26 -16.59
N GLY A 25 -2.13 1.56 -16.64
CA GLY A 25 -2.93 1.19 -15.48
C GLY A 25 -2.15 0.26 -14.53
N SER A 26 -1.45 -0.72 -15.06
CA SER A 26 -0.58 -1.63 -14.30
C SER A 26 0.57 -0.89 -13.61
N VAL A 27 1.29 -0.03 -14.33
CA VAL A 27 2.41 0.76 -13.80
C VAL A 27 1.96 1.74 -12.72
N ARG A 28 0.77 2.33 -12.87
CA ARG A 28 0.18 3.24 -11.88
C ARG A 28 -0.56 2.55 -10.74
N GLY A 29 -0.69 1.23 -10.78
CA GLY A 29 -1.39 0.45 -9.76
C GLY A 29 -2.92 0.58 -9.79
N TRP A 30 -3.49 1.14 -10.85
CA TRP A 30 -4.95 1.38 -10.95
C TRP A 30 -5.81 0.10 -10.99
N GLY A 31 -5.19 -1.04 -11.21
CA GLY A 31 -5.90 -2.33 -11.24
C GLY A 31 -5.53 -3.29 -10.12
N THR A 32 -4.67 -2.91 -9.19
CA THR A 32 -4.04 -3.84 -8.25
C THR A 32 -4.51 -3.74 -6.81
N GLY A 33 -5.50 -2.98 -6.46
CA GLY A 33 -5.93 -2.90 -5.06
C GLY A 33 -4.82 -2.56 -4.05
N THR A 34 -3.75 -1.89 -4.49
CA THR A 34 -2.54 -1.70 -3.70
C THR A 34 -2.66 -0.50 -2.77
N VAL A 35 -2.26 -0.70 -1.53
CA VAL A 35 -2.05 0.33 -0.50
C VAL A 35 -0.56 0.50 -0.28
N THR A 36 -0.11 1.73 -0.08
CA THR A 36 1.29 2.04 0.23
C THR A 36 1.37 2.68 1.61
N ALA A 37 2.04 2.03 2.54
CA ALA A 37 2.29 2.56 3.88
C ALA A 37 3.77 2.92 4.03
N ARG A 38 4.03 4.14 4.49
CA ARG A 38 5.35 4.61 4.87
C ARG A 38 5.46 4.58 6.39
N LEU A 39 6.31 3.73 6.92
CA LEU A 39 6.53 3.52 8.35
C LEU A 39 7.81 4.24 8.77
N VAL A 40 7.73 5.07 9.81
CA VAL A 40 8.85 5.88 10.31
C VAL A 40 9.08 5.58 11.78
N ASN A 41 10.29 5.15 12.15
CA ASN A 41 10.65 4.91 13.54
C ASN A 41 11.27 6.18 14.17
N GLU A 42 10.46 6.97 14.84
CA GLU A 42 10.89 8.14 15.63
C GLU A 42 10.93 7.86 17.15
N SER A 43 10.83 6.58 17.56
CA SER A 43 10.82 6.20 18.97
C SER A 43 12.16 6.36 19.68
N GLY A 44 13.25 6.51 18.93
CA GLY A 44 14.62 6.47 19.46
C GLY A 44 15.09 5.08 19.88
N ARG A 45 14.30 4.03 19.64
CA ARG A 45 14.57 2.63 20.03
C ARG A 45 14.47 1.70 18.83
N PRO A 46 15.24 0.61 18.79
CA PRO A 46 15.11 -0.38 17.73
C PRO A 46 13.79 -1.15 17.87
N ILE A 47 13.07 -1.26 16.75
CA ILE A 47 11.88 -2.08 16.60
C ILE A 47 12.32 -3.43 16.06
N ARG A 48 11.98 -4.50 16.77
CA ARG A 48 12.29 -5.88 16.36
C ARG A 48 11.37 -6.40 15.27
N ALA A 49 10.07 -6.10 15.41
CA ALA A 49 9.05 -6.52 14.46
C ALA A 49 8.01 -5.43 14.29
N LEU A 50 7.77 -5.07 13.03
CA LEU A 50 6.78 -4.09 12.65
C LEU A 50 5.86 -4.74 11.62
N THR A 51 4.56 -4.72 11.89
CA THR A 51 3.54 -5.32 11.04
C THR A 51 2.36 -4.39 10.85
N ILE A 52 1.66 -4.56 9.75
CA ILE A 52 0.38 -3.92 9.46
C ILE A 52 -0.65 -5.04 9.36
N GLU A 53 -1.60 -5.06 10.26
CA GLU A 53 -2.77 -5.93 10.17
C GLU A 53 -3.87 -5.18 9.44
N PHE A 54 -4.52 -5.81 8.49
CA PHE A 54 -5.59 -5.19 7.72
C PHE A 54 -6.74 -6.15 7.48
N ARG A 55 -7.92 -5.57 7.32
CA ARG A 55 -9.16 -6.29 6.97
C ARG A 55 -9.79 -5.61 5.77
N SER A 56 -10.17 -6.39 4.78
CA SER A 56 -10.85 -5.91 3.59
C SER A 56 -11.68 -7.03 2.99
N CYS A 57 -12.91 -6.76 2.56
CA CYS A 57 -13.86 -7.74 1.98
C CYS A 57 -14.05 -8.99 2.85
N GLY A 58 -14.13 -8.85 4.16
CA GLY A 58 -14.33 -9.97 5.08
C GLY A 58 -13.10 -10.87 5.30
N ALA A 59 -11.96 -10.55 4.68
CA ALA A 59 -10.69 -11.25 4.88
C ALA A 59 -9.72 -10.42 5.71
N GLN A 60 -8.83 -11.11 6.42
CA GLN A 60 -7.73 -10.50 7.18
C GLN A 60 -6.41 -10.80 6.51
N GLY A 61 -5.47 -9.84 6.60
CA GLY A 61 -4.12 -10.01 6.13
C GLY A 61 -3.12 -9.32 7.03
N VAL A 62 -1.86 -9.70 6.88
CA VAL A 62 -0.72 -9.09 7.60
C VAL A 62 0.36 -8.75 6.59
N ALA A 63 0.77 -7.50 6.58
CA ALA A 63 1.95 -7.05 5.84
C ALA A 63 3.12 -6.89 6.82
N VAL A 64 4.24 -7.52 6.53
CA VAL A 64 5.42 -7.55 7.41
C VAL A 64 6.42 -6.51 6.92
N ALA A 65 6.73 -5.54 7.78
CA ALA A 65 7.79 -4.57 7.54
C ALA A 65 9.15 -5.05 8.08
N GLY A 66 9.16 -5.95 9.06
CA GLY A 66 10.34 -6.48 9.69
C GLY A 66 10.91 -5.57 10.78
N SER A 67 12.22 -5.60 10.99
CA SER A 67 12.89 -4.74 11.97
C SER A 67 13.16 -3.34 11.40
N LEU A 68 13.15 -2.35 12.28
CA LEU A 68 13.41 -0.96 11.93
C LEU A 68 14.34 -0.32 12.97
N ALA A 69 15.50 0.17 12.54
CA ALA A 69 16.42 0.92 13.40
C ALA A 69 15.82 2.30 13.77
N PRO A 70 16.30 2.95 14.85
CA PRO A 70 15.91 4.31 15.19
C PRO A 70 16.17 5.27 14.03
N GLY A 71 15.18 6.08 13.66
CA GLY A 71 15.25 7.03 12.54
C GLY A 71 15.08 6.40 11.15
N GLU A 72 14.96 5.08 11.05
CA GLU A 72 14.75 4.39 9.78
C GLU A 72 13.32 4.57 9.28
N THR A 73 13.20 4.67 7.97
CA THR A 73 11.91 4.70 7.26
C THR A 73 11.82 3.50 6.33
N ARG A 74 10.65 2.87 6.28
CA ARG A 74 10.37 1.77 5.35
C ARG A 74 9.04 1.94 4.66
N VAL A 75 9.00 1.61 3.38
CA VAL A 75 7.78 1.59 2.59
C VAL A 75 7.32 0.15 2.42
N VAL A 76 6.08 -0.11 2.79
CA VAL A 76 5.43 -1.41 2.64
C VAL A 76 4.24 -1.25 1.70
N ARG A 77 4.08 -2.21 0.80
CA ARG A 77 2.90 -2.29 -0.08
C ARG A 77 2.15 -3.56 0.22
N TYR A 78 0.83 -3.45 0.30
CA TYR A 78 -0.05 -4.59 0.49
C TYR A 78 -1.32 -4.42 -0.33
N THR A 79 -2.02 -5.51 -0.59
CA THR A 79 -3.19 -5.53 -1.46
C THR A 79 -4.46 -5.66 -0.63
N VAL A 80 -5.44 -4.82 -0.95
CA VAL A 80 -6.79 -4.87 -0.41
C VAL A 80 -7.77 -5.03 -1.57
N CYS A 81 -8.96 -5.56 -1.30
CA CYS A 81 -9.97 -5.76 -2.34
C CYS A 81 -10.97 -4.60 -2.47
N GLY A 82 -10.88 -3.62 -1.60
CA GLY A 82 -11.81 -2.47 -1.52
C GLY A 82 -11.64 -1.77 -0.19
N GLU A 83 -12.73 -1.29 0.37
CA GLU A 83 -12.76 -0.63 1.67
C GLU A 83 -12.43 -1.59 2.81
N GLY A 84 -11.81 -1.09 3.86
CA GLY A 84 -11.48 -1.86 5.03
C GLY A 84 -10.85 -1.04 6.14
N SER A 85 -10.17 -1.73 7.03
CA SER A 85 -9.43 -1.11 8.14
C SER A 85 -8.03 -1.70 8.25
N TYR A 86 -7.13 -0.95 8.88
CA TYR A 86 -5.78 -1.41 9.21
C TYR A 86 -5.33 -0.90 10.56
N SER A 87 -4.38 -1.59 11.16
CA SER A 87 -3.65 -1.13 12.35
C SER A 87 -2.18 -1.50 12.26
N VAL A 88 -1.31 -0.65 12.79
CA VAL A 88 0.13 -0.87 12.84
C VAL A 88 0.51 -1.42 14.20
N HIS A 89 1.33 -2.46 14.24
CA HIS A 89 1.84 -3.09 15.47
C HIS A 89 3.36 -3.04 15.47
N ALA A 90 3.93 -2.49 16.52
CA ALA A 90 5.36 -2.38 16.73
C ALA A 90 5.78 -3.13 18.00
N ALA A 91 6.63 -4.15 17.85
CA ALA A 91 7.27 -4.84 18.95
C ALA A 91 8.74 -4.39 19.06
N PHE A 92 9.10 -3.77 20.17
CA PHE A 92 10.45 -3.29 20.43
C PHE A 92 11.35 -4.42 20.94
N GLU A 93 12.66 -4.23 20.85
CA GLU A 93 13.63 -5.20 21.35
C GLU A 93 13.57 -5.36 22.88
N ASP A 94 13.14 -4.33 23.60
CA ASP A 94 12.95 -4.36 25.07
C ASP A 94 11.67 -5.09 25.52
N GLY A 95 10.88 -5.63 24.60
CA GLY A 95 9.65 -6.37 24.84
C GLY A 95 8.39 -5.52 24.88
N ARG A 96 8.47 -4.19 24.78
CA ARG A 96 7.28 -3.32 24.63
C ARG A 96 6.59 -3.58 23.31
N VAL A 97 5.27 -3.46 23.34
CA VAL A 97 4.43 -3.52 22.15
C VAL A 97 3.55 -2.28 22.10
N LEU A 98 3.52 -1.62 20.95
CA LEU A 98 2.58 -0.55 20.63
C LEU A 98 1.65 -1.01 19.52
N GLN A 99 0.39 -0.62 19.65
CA GLN A 99 -0.62 -0.78 18.62
C GLN A 99 -1.17 0.59 18.25
N GLY A 100 -1.17 0.89 16.97
CA GLY A 100 -1.82 2.08 16.42
C GLY A 100 -3.34 1.96 16.49
N ARG A 101 -4.03 3.09 16.38
CA ARG A 101 -5.48 3.10 16.22
C ARG A 101 -5.86 2.44 14.90
N GLU A 102 -7.04 1.83 14.88
CA GLU A 102 -7.60 1.33 13.64
C GLU A 102 -7.90 2.50 12.70
N GLY A 103 -7.29 2.45 11.50
CA GLY A 103 -7.46 3.43 10.44
C GLY A 103 -8.26 2.85 9.27
N TYR A 104 -8.88 3.72 8.48
CA TYR A 104 -9.53 3.34 7.24
C TYR A 104 -8.51 3.05 6.15
N VAL A 105 -8.81 2.11 5.28
CA VAL A 105 -8.00 1.76 4.12
C VAL A 105 -8.86 1.39 2.93
N GLU A 106 -8.44 1.78 1.76
CA GLU A 106 -8.99 1.30 0.49
C GLU A 106 -7.91 1.26 -0.60
N THR A 107 -8.27 0.72 -1.74
CA THR A 107 -7.41 0.67 -2.92
C THR A 107 -6.87 2.07 -3.30
N GLY A 108 -5.56 2.18 -3.48
CA GLY A 108 -4.90 3.42 -3.86
C GLY A 108 -4.49 4.34 -2.70
N TYR A 109 -4.85 3.99 -1.47
CA TYR A 109 -4.47 4.76 -0.29
C TYR A 109 -2.97 4.81 -0.07
N ARG A 110 -2.56 5.93 0.52
CA ARG A 110 -1.22 6.11 1.08
C ARG A 110 -1.33 6.54 2.53
N SER A 111 -0.58 5.89 3.40
CA SER A 111 -0.44 6.30 4.79
C SER A 111 1.01 6.64 5.13
N VAL A 112 1.17 7.52 6.10
CA VAL A 112 2.43 7.73 6.82
C VAL A 112 2.15 7.43 8.27
N ASP A 113 2.79 6.40 8.79
CA ASP A 113 2.62 5.92 10.15
C ASP A 113 3.93 6.17 10.91
N VAL A 114 3.87 7.04 11.90
CA VAL A 114 5.01 7.44 12.71
C VAL A 114 4.93 6.73 14.07
N ILE A 115 5.94 5.92 14.34
CA ILE A 115 6.10 5.21 15.61
C ILE A 115 6.96 6.07 16.53
N SER A 116 6.33 6.67 17.53
CA SER A 116 7.02 7.42 18.59
C SER A 116 7.29 6.52 19.80
N ALA A 117 7.85 7.09 20.86
CA ALA A 117 8.18 6.33 22.07
C ALA A 117 6.95 5.69 22.73
N ASP A 118 5.77 6.32 22.64
CA ASP A 118 4.59 5.93 23.42
C ASP A 118 3.32 5.73 22.56
N ALA A 119 3.36 6.07 21.29
CA ALA A 119 2.19 5.99 20.41
C ALA A 119 2.58 5.79 18.95
N ILE A 120 1.61 5.32 18.16
CA ILE A 120 1.68 5.31 16.70
C ILE A 120 0.63 6.28 16.19
N SER A 121 1.07 7.27 15.42
CA SER A 121 0.23 8.23 14.75
C SER A 121 0.20 7.99 13.26
N SER A 122 -0.96 8.09 12.65
CA SER A 122 -1.15 7.83 11.23
C SER A 122 -1.75 9.05 10.54
N VAL A 123 -1.18 9.43 9.40
CA VAL A 123 -1.72 10.44 8.50
C VAL A 123 -2.02 9.77 7.18
N GLN A 124 -3.24 9.91 6.71
CA GLN A 124 -3.69 9.35 5.45
C GLN A 124 -3.75 10.44 4.39
N HIS A 125 -3.31 10.12 3.20
CA HIS A 125 -3.41 10.99 2.04
C HIS A 125 -4.27 10.31 0.98
N PHE A 126 -5.27 11.06 0.52
CA PHE A 126 -6.01 10.76 -0.69
C PHE A 126 -5.27 11.33 -1.90
N TYR A 127 -5.51 10.78 -3.04
CA TYR A 127 -5.13 11.37 -4.33
C TYR A 127 -6.13 12.38 -4.78
#